data_e3f045b809c1392e56f1680ca98883d1
#
_entry.id   e3f045b809c1392e56f1680ca98883d1
#
_cell.length_a   1.000
_cell.length_b   1.000
_cell.length_c   1.000
_cell.angle_alpha   90.00
_cell.angle_beta   90.00
_cell.angle_gamma   90.00
#
_symmetry.space_group_name_H-M   'P 1'
#
loop_
_entity.id
_entity.type
_entity.pdbx_description
1 polymer ?
#
loop_
_entity_poly.entity_id
_entity_poly.type
_entity_poly.pdbx_seq_one_letter_code
_entity_poly.pdbx_strand_id
1 'polypeptide(L)'
;MCKSEIFAKIINIVSKETEVPVDQILSSDKNMETVDARYLLVSLLSESGMYPSQIAVHIHKTKRAVNYMISNFYERMESGKMLRIYWETTDFT
;
A
#
# COMPACT_ATOMS: atom_id res chain seq x y z
N MET A 1 6.66 -17.85 6.40
CA MET A 1 6.92 -16.95 5.27
C MET A 1 7.66 -15.71 5.76
N CYS A 2 8.76 -15.33 5.13
CA CYS A 2 9.49 -14.15 5.57
C CYS A 2 8.82 -12.85 5.08
N LYS A 3 9.16 -11.73 5.72
CA LYS A 3 8.51 -10.46 5.41
C LYS A 3 8.79 -9.96 4.00
N SER A 4 9.95 -10.28 3.44
CA SER A 4 10.25 -9.93 2.05
C SER A 4 9.34 -10.63 1.07
N GLU A 5 8.98 -11.88 1.34
CA GLU A 5 8.07 -12.64 0.49
C GLU A 5 6.64 -12.10 0.60
N ILE A 6 6.22 -11.74 1.82
CA ILE A 6 4.90 -11.14 2.05
C ILE A 6 4.82 -9.81 1.29
N PHE A 7 5.85 -8.98 1.40
CA PHE A 7 5.91 -7.70 0.69
C PHE A 7 5.81 -7.91 -0.83
N ALA A 8 6.63 -8.81 -1.38
CA ALA A 8 6.64 -9.07 -2.82
C ALA A 8 5.27 -9.53 -3.31
N LYS A 9 4.61 -10.41 -2.56
CA LYS A 9 3.29 -10.91 -2.91
C LYS A 9 2.25 -9.79 -2.90
N ILE A 10 2.24 -8.98 -1.85
CA ILE A 10 1.25 -7.93 -1.70
C ILE A 10 1.45 -6.81 -2.72
N ILE A 11 2.69 -6.38 -2.96
CA ILE A 11 2.93 -5.32 -3.95
C ILE A 11 2.55 -5.76 -5.36
N ASN A 12 2.74 -7.02 -5.68
CA ASN A 12 2.31 -7.54 -6.98
C ASN A 12 0.80 -7.55 -7.11
N ILE A 13 0.09 -7.91 -6.03
CA ILE A 13 -1.37 -7.87 -6.02
C ILE A 13 -1.86 -6.42 -6.21
N VAL A 14 -1.28 -5.47 -5.48
CA VAL A 14 -1.66 -4.06 -5.59
C VAL A 14 -1.38 -3.54 -6.98
N SER A 15 -0.21 -3.85 -7.54
CA SER A 15 0.15 -3.43 -8.90
C SER A 15 -0.84 -3.95 -9.93
N LYS A 16 -1.24 -5.21 -9.81
CA LYS A 16 -2.18 -5.83 -10.72
C LYS A 16 -3.58 -5.21 -10.60
N GLU A 17 -4.07 -5.01 -9.38
CA GLU A 17 -5.40 -4.48 -9.16
C GLU A 17 -5.53 -3.00 -9.52
N THR A 18 -4.49 -2.21 -9.27
CA THR A 18 -4.50 -0.79 -9.56
C THR A 18 -4.00 -0.45 -10.96
N GLU A 19 -3.39 -1.41 -11.63
CA GLU A 19 -2.73 -1.23 -12.93
C GLU A 19 -1.60 -0.20 -12.88
N VAL A 20 -1.03 0.01 -11.69
CA VAL A 20 0.13 0.88 -11.50
C VAL A 20 1.38 0.00 -11.37
N PRO A 21 2.41 0.22 -12.19
CA PRO A 21 3.63 -0.59 -12.13
C PRO A 21 4.29 -0.52 -10.76
N VAL A 22 4.93 -1.62 -10.35
CA VAL A 22 5.63 -1.70 -9.07
C VAL A 22 6.64 -0.56 -8.92
N ASP A 23 7.43 -0.29 -9.97
CA ASP A 23 8.43 0.77 -9.94
C ASP A 23 7.79 2.14 -9.66
N GLN A 24 6.62 2.38 -10.23
CA GLN A 24 5.90 3.63 -10.02
C GLN A 24 5.35 3.73 -8.60
N ILE A 25 4.82 2.62 -8.06
CA ILE A 25 4.33 2.59 -6.68
C ILE A 25 5.44 2.95 -5.70
N LEU A 26 6.66 2.44 -5.96
CA LEU A 26 7.82 2.67 -5.09
C LEU A 26 8.53 3.99 -5.38
N SER A 27 8.13 4.71 -6.42
CA SER A 27 8.71 6.00 -6.76
C SER A 27 8.15 7.10 -5.87
N SER A 28 8.63 8.33 -6.09
CA SER A 28 8.10 9.52 -5.40
C SER A 28 7.01 10.22 -6.21
N ASP A 29 6.47 9.55 -7.22
CA ASP A 29 5.39 10.09 -8.06
C ASP A 29 4.17 10.43 -7.20
N LYS A 30 3.59 11.58 -7.43
CA LYS A 30 2.43 12.09 -6.70
C LYS A 30 1.15 12.07 -7.50
N ASN A 31 1.14 11.34 -8.61
CA ASN A 31 -0.06 11.10 -9.38
C ASN A 31 -1.10 10.43 -8.47
N MET A 32 -2.36 10.82 -8.58
CA MET A 32 -3.42 10.32 -7.69
C MET A 32 -3.51 8.79 -7.69
N GLU A 33 -3.45 8.18 -8.86
CA GLU A 33 -3.51 6.72 -8.96
C GLU A 33 -2.34 6.04 -8.24
N THR A 34 -1.14 6.62 -8.40
CA THR A 34 0.06 6.10 -7.74
C THR A 34 -0.02 6.27 -6.23
N VAL A 35 -0.51 7.42 -5.77
CA VAL A 35 -0.66 7.68 -4.35
C VAL A 35 -1.69 6.73 -3.74
N ASP A 36 -2.82 6.52 -4.42
CA ASP A 36 -3.85 5.59 -3.96
C ASP A 36 -3.30 4.17 -3.88
N ALA A 37 -2.53 3.74 -4.89
CA ALA A 37 -1.90 2.42 -4.88
C ALA A 37 -0.93 2.27 -3.71
N ARG A 38 -0.18 3.33 -3.40
CA ARG A 38 0.76 3.33 -2.28
C ARG A 38 0.04 3.24 -0.93
N TYR A 39 -1.05 3.98 -0.77
CA TYR A 39 -1.87 3.90 0.45
C TYR A 39 -2.45 2.50 0.61
N LEU A 40 -2.98 1.93 -0.46
CA LEU A 40 -3.50 0.56 -0.43
C LEU A 40 -2.40 -0.43 -0.03
N LEU A 41 -1.23 -0.33 -0.64
CA LEU A 41 -0.10 -1.20 -0.33
C LEU A 41 0.25 -1.14 1.15
N VAL A 42 0.40 0.06 1.71
CA VAL A 42 0.78 0.24 3.11
C VAL A 42 -0.28 -0.35 4.03
N SER A 43 -1.55 -0.12 3.74
CA SER A 43 -2.64 -0.66 4.55
C SER A 43 -2.66 -2.17 4.55
N LEU A 44 -2.45 -2.78 3.38
CA LEU A 44 -2.46 -4.23 3.26
C LEU A 44 -1.26 -4.86 3.95
N LEU A 45 -0.10 -4.22 3.87
CA LEU A 45 1.09 -4.68 4.60
C LEU A 45 0.87 -4.61 6.11
N SER A 46 0.24 -3.55 6.58
CA SER A 46 -0.09 -3.40 7.99
C SER A 46 -1.06 -4.49 8.44
N GLU A 47 -2.07 -4.78 7.64
CA GLU A 47 -3.04 -5.84 7.94
C GLU A 47 -2.40 -7.24 7.96
N SER A 48 -1.34 -7.42 7.17
CA SER A 48 -0.62 -8.71 7.15
C SER A 48 0.28 -8.92 8.37
N GLY A 49 0.38 -7.92 9.24
CA GLY A 49 1.18 -8.02 10.46
C GLY A 49 2.53 -7.34 10.41
N MET A 50 2.83 -6.62 9.34
CA MET A 50 4.10 -5.86 9.26
C MET A 50 4.01 -4.58 10.06
N TYR A 51 5.07 -4.30 10.81
CA TYR A 51 5.16 -3.04 11.58
C TYR A 51 5.54 -1.87 10.67
N PRO A 52 5.16 -0.64 11.04
CA PRO A 52 5.49 0.55 10.21
C PRO A 52 6.98 0.68 9.88
N SER A 53 7.87 0.34 10.81
CA SER A 53 9.31 0.40 10.56
C SER A 53 9.74 -0.57 9.48
N GLN A 54 9.13 -1.74 9.41
CA GLN A 54 9.43 -2.75 8.40
C GLN A 54 8.88 -2.33 7.03
N ILE A 55 7.67 -1.82 7.02
CA ILE A 55 7.04 -1.31 5.79
C ILE A 55 7.91 -0.18 5.22
N ALA A 56 8.35 0.75 6.06
CA ALA A 56 9.15 1.89 5.65
C ALA A 56 10.42 1.46 4.90
N VAL A 57 11.09 0.44 5.40
CA VAL A 57 12.31 -0.08 4.74
C VAL A 57 11.98 -0.60 3.34
N HIS A 58 10.90 -1.35 3.21
CA HIS A 58 10.54 -1.97 1.93
C HIS A 58 10.08 -0.96 0.87
N ILE A 59 9.41 0.11 1.28
CA ILE A 59 8.90 1.11 0.33
C ILE A 59 9.80 2.32 0.20
N HIS A 60 10.97 2.31 0.85
CA HIS A 60 11.95 3.41 0.81
C HIS A 60 11.40 4.74 1.30
N LYS A 61 10.57 4.68 2.35
CA LYS A 61 10.00 5.86 3.01
C LYS A 61 10.37 5.84 4.48
N THR A 62 10.03 6.93 5.19
CA THR A 62 10.26 7.00 6.62
C THR A 62 9.13 6.31 7.38
N LYS A 63 9.43 5.88 8.60
CA LYS A 63 8.41 5.33 9.50
C LYS A 63 7.28 6.34 9.73
N ARG A 64 7.64 7.62 9.83
CA ARG A 64 6.67 8.70 10.01
C ARG A 64 5.70 8.78 8.83
N ALA A 65 6.22 8.66 7.61
CA ALA A 65 5.39 8.66 6.40
C ALA A 65 4.45 7.47 6.38
N VAL A 66 4.94 6.29 6.78
CA VAL A 66 4.11 5.07 6.83
C VAL A 66 3.00 5.24 7.87
N ASN A 67 3.31 5.73 9.06
CA ASN A 67 2.30 5.97 10.09
C ASN A 67 1.24 6.97 9.62
N TYR A 68 1.66 8.01 8.90
CA TYR A 68 0.75 8.99 8.33
C TYR A 68 -0.22 8.31 7.35
N MET A 69 0.29 7.47 6.47
CA MET A 69 -0.53 6.75 5.50
C MET A 69 -1.54 5.83 6.18
N ILE A 70 -1.10 5.09 7.19
CA ILE A 70 -1.98 4.20 7.94
C ILE A 70 -3.09 4.99 8.64
N SER A 71 -2.73 6.09 9.29
CA SER A 71 -3.70 6.92 10.02
C SER A 71 -4.73 7.57 9.11
N ASN A 72 -4.35 7.90 7.89
CA ASN A 72 -5.22 8.61 6.96
C ASN A 72 -5.87 7.72 5.92
N PHE A 73 -5.62 6.41 5.96
CA PHE A 73 -6.14 5.49 4.96
C PHE A 73 -7.67 5.50 4.89
N TYR A 74 -8.33 5.41 6.03
CA TYR A 74 -9.79 5.33 6.06
C TYR A 74 -10.44 6.60 5.53
N GLU A 75 -9.88 7.75 5.88
CA GLU A 75 -10.38 9.02 5.38
C GLU A 75 -10.23 9.11 3.86
N ARG A 76 -9.08 8.70 3.35
CA ARG A 76 -8.82 8.67 1.91
C ARG A 76 -9.72 7.66 1.21
N MET A 77 -9.98 6.52 1.84
CA MET A 77 -10.86 5.50 1.30
C MET A 77 -12.30 6.00 1.18
N GLU A 78 -12.77 6.77 2.15
CA GLU A 78 -14.12 7.34 2.11
C GLU A 78 -14.28 8.35 0.98
N SER A 79 -13.24 9.14 0.71
CA SER A 79 -13.29 10.15 -0.36
C SER A 79 -12.99 9.59 -1.74
N GLY A 80 -12.40 8.39 -1.83
CA GLY A 80 -12.03 7.77 -3.10
C GLY A 80 -12.72 6.43 -3.29
N LYS A 81 -13.79 6.40 -4.10
CA LYS A 81 -14.54 5.16 -4.36
C LYS A 81 -13.67 4.05 -4.94
N MET A 82 -12.72 4.40 -5.82
CA MET A 82 -11.85 3.41 -6.46
C MET A 82 -10.97 2.70 -5.43
N LEU A 83 -10.39 3.47 -4.50
CA LEU A 83 -9.55 2.90 -3.45
C LEU A 83 -10.34 1.95 -2.57
N ARG A 84 -11.58 2.31 -2.26
CA ARG A 84 -12.47 1.48 -1.46
C ARG A 84 -12.79 0.16 -2.17
N ILE A 85 -13.06 0.22 -3.47
CA ILE A 85 -13.32 -0.98 -4.27
C ILE A 85 -12.10 -1.90 -4.27
N TYR A 86 -10.91 -1.35 -4.46
CA TYR A 86 -9.68 -2.14 -4.41
C TYR A 86 -9.50 -2.81 -3.05
N TRP A 87 -9.77 -2.11 -1.98
CA TRP A 87 -9.66 -2.66 -0.63
C TRP A 87 -10.61 -3.84 -0.43
N GLU A 88 -11.87 -3.69 -0.85
CA GLU A 88 -12.89 -4.72 -0.69
C GLU A 88 -12.65 -5.94 -1.57
N THR A 89 -12.06 -5.76 -2.75
CA THR A 89 -11.81 -6.87 -3.67
C THR A 89 -10.49 -7.58 -3.44
N THR A 90 -9.56 -6.96 -2.72
CA THR A 90 -8.26 -7.57 -2.45
C THR A 90 -8.38 -8.53 -1.28
N ASP A 91 -8.17 -9.81 -1.54
CA ASP A 91 -8.24 -10.87 -0.54
C ASP A 91 -6.87 -11.51 -0.36
N PHE A 92 -6.35 -11.50 0.86
CA PHE A 92 -5.11 -12.19 1.22
C PHE A 92 -5.21 -13.04 2.43
N THR A 93 -6.34 -13.36 2.87
CA THR A 93 -6.49 -14.33 3.95
C THR A 93 -6.34 -15.74 3.42
#